data_7ef05d73a7838350dff4eb3d22877b76
#
_entry.id   7ef05d73a7838350dff4eb3d22877b76
#
_cell.length_a   1.000
_cell.length_b   1.000
_cell.length_c   1.000
_cell.angle_alpha   90.00
_cell.angle_beta   90.00
_cell.angle_gamma   90.00
#
_symmetry.space_group_name_H-M   'P 1'
#
loop_
_entity.id
_entity.type
_entity.pdbx_description
1 polymer ?
#
loop_
_entity_poly.entity_id
_entity_poly.type
_entity_poly.pdbx_seq_one_letter_code
_entity_poly.pdbx_strand_id
1 'polypeptide(L)'
;MDSILAESLLPLKYVAFSHCFRTEAGAAGTATRGLYRVHQFSKAEMFIFCRPEESEHYHEELITMEEDLFSSLGLHYKTLDMASEDLGAPAHRKFDVEAWMPGLERFGEISSASNCTDYQSRRLGIRYRPSGPPTTSANTKKAKGNLAPPRFVHTLNATACAVPRMIICLLENYQQEDGSVVIPEPLRPFVGGLNIISPKSG
;
A
#
# COMPACT_ATOMS: atom_id res chain seq x y z
N MET A 1 -15.50 13.04 0.16
CA MET A 1 -15.94 13.30 1.56
C MET A 1 -17.45 13.45 1.59
N ASP A 2 -18.08 13.02 2.69
CA ASP A 2 -19.56 13.09 2.92
C ASP A 2 -20.40 12.50 1.77
N SER A 3 -20.05 11.29 1.37
CA SER A 3 -20.70 10.62 0.25
C SER A 3 -21.38 9.32 0.68
N ILE A 4 -22.49 8.99 -0.01
CA ILE A 4 -23.16 7.71 0.14
C ILE A 4 -23.08 7.00 -1.21
N LEU A 5 -22.29 5.93 -1.25
CA LEU A 5 -22.06 5.12 -2.43
C LEU A 5 -23.22 4.13 -2.64
N ALA A 6 -23.51 3.79 -3.88
CA ALA A 6 -24.34 2.63 -4.17
C ALA A 6 -23.55 1.35 -3.84
N GLU A 7 -24.19 0.35 -3.23
CA GLU A 7 -23.53 -0.91 -2.91
C GLU A 7 -22.96 -1.62 -4.15
N SER A 8 -23.66 -1.48 -5.30
CA SER A 8 -23.23 -2.06 -6.58
C SER A 8 -21.91 -1.47 -7.13
N LEU A 9 -21.42 -0.36 -6.57
CA LEU A 9 -20.14 0.24 -6.94
C LEU A 9 -18.97 -0.38 -6.16
N LEU A 10 -19.25 -1.12 -5.07
CA LEU A 10 -18.21 -1.73 -4.26
C LEU A 10 -17.81 -3.12 -4.79
N PRO A 11 -16.53 -3.47 -4.78
CA PRO A 11 -15.41 -2.65 -4.30
C PRO A 11 -15.01 -1.56 -5.30
N LEU A 12 -14.59 -0.40 -4.79
CA LEU A 12 -13.90 0.62 -5.59
C LEU A 12 -12.39 0.44 -5.38
N LYS A 13 -11.68 0.21 -6.47
CA LYS A 13 -10.22 0.01 -6.47
C LYS A 13 -9.54 1.15 -7.23
N TYR A 14 -8.56 1.77 -6.61
CA TYR A 14 -7.82 2.90 -7.17
C TYR A 14 -6.32 2.67 -7.07
N VAL A 15 -5.58 3.25 -8.01
CA VAL A 15 -4.15 3.45 -7.92
C VAL A 15 -3.89 4.94 -8.08
N ALA A 16 -3.10 5.52 -7.19
CA ALA A 16 -2.72 6.92 -7.24
C ALA A 16 -1.20 7.06 -7.20
N PHE A 17 -0.66 7.94 -8.02
CA PHE A 17 0.73 8.36 -7.97
C PHE A 17 0.80 9.80 -7.48
N SER A 18 1.57 10.05 -6.41
CA SER A 18 1.70 11.38 -5.81
C SER A 18 3.02 11.56 -5.10
N HIS A 19 3.34 12.83 -4.77
CA HIS A 19 4.36 13.15 -3.79
C HIS A 19 3.81 13.00 -2.38
N CYS A 20 4.65 12.45 -1.51
CA CYS A 20 4.42 12.35 -0.07
C CYS A 20 5.41 13.24 0.66
N PHE A 21 4.99 13.80 1.80
CA PHE A 21 5.78 14.74 2.60
C PHE A 21 5.80 14.30 4.05
N ARG A 22 6.98 14.31 4.68
CA ARG A 22 7.18 13.96 6.09
C ARG A 22 8.11 14.95 6.77
N THR A 23 7.81 15.32 8.01
CA THR A 23 8.70 16.19 8.82
C THR A 23 9.93 15.45 9.31
N GLU A 24 9.85 14.12 9.50
CA GLU A 24 10.92 13.23 9.98
C GLU A 24 11.58 13.74 11.30
N ALA A 25 10.81 14.33 12.17
CA ALA A 25 11.30 14.84 13.46
C ALA A 25 11.74 13.66 14.35
N GLY A 26 13.00 13.70 14.79
CA GLY A 26 13.57 12.73 15.73
C GLY A 26 14.18 11.46 15.09
N ALA A 27 14.13 11.30 13.77
CA ALA A 27 14.71 10.15 13.09
C ALA A 27 16.18 10.38 12.70
N ALA A 28 17.07 10.56 13.68
CA ALA A 28 18.52 10.66 13.45
C ALA A 28 19.19 9.31 13.70
N GLY A 29 19.65 8.64 12.64
CA GLY A 29 20.39 7.39 12.75
C GLY A 29 21.01 6.95 11.43
N THR A 30 22.02 6.06 11.47
CA THR A 30 22.68 5.48 10.29
C THR A 30 21.68 4.80 9.35
N ALA A 31 20.60 4.22 9.89
CA ALA A 31 19.52 3.56 9.15
C ALA A 31 18.64 4.50 8.31
N THR A 32 18.78 5.80 8.48
CA THR A 32 17.96 6.85 7.82
C THR A 32 18.77 7.70 6.86
N ARG A 33 20.04 7.37 6.60
CA ARG A 33 20.89 8.13 5.67
C ARG A 33 20.51 7.87 4.21
N GLY A 34 20.85 8.84 3.36
CA GLY A 34 20.63 8.77 1.92
C GLY A 34 19.16 8.84 1.52
N LEU A 35 18.78 8.06 0.51
CA LEU A 35 17.44 8.05 -0.06
C LEU A 35 16.40 7.21 0.69
N TYR A 36 16.83 6.40 1.66
CA TYR A 36 15.93 5.44 2.32
C TYR A 36 14.81 6.15 3.12
N ARG A 37 15.13 7.28 3.74
CA ARG A 37 14.18 8.09 4.51
C ARG A 37 14.38 9.56 4.20
N VAL A 38 13.45 10.14 3.47
CA VAL A 38 13.51 11.49 2.93
C VAL A 38 12.25 12.29 3.28
N HIS A 39 12.34 13.61 3.26
CA HIS A 39 11.24 14.52 3.58
C HIS A 39 10.18 14.61 2.48
N GLN A 40 10.59 14.43 1.23
CA GLN A 40 9.71 14.42 0.06
C GLN A 40 10.07 13.25 -0.86
N PHE A 41 9.08 12.50 -1.29
CA PHE A 41 9.25 11.36 -2.18
C PHE A 41 8.00 11.07 -2.99
N SER A 42 8.20 10.40 -4.13
CA SER A 42 7.10 9.90 -4.96
C SER A 42 6.69 8.50 -4.54
N LYS A 43 5.39 8.24 -4.55
CA LYS A 43 4.81 6.95 -4.20
C LYS A 43 3.62 6.61 -5.10
N ALA A 44 3.54 5.36 -5.54
CA ALA A 44 2.34 4.77 -6.10
C ALA A 44 1.63 3.97 -5.00
N GLU A 45 0.35 4.27 -4.77
CA GLU A 45 -0.47 3.68 -3.72
C GLU A 45 -1.72 3.05 -4.30
N MET A 46 -2.00 1.81 -3.92
CA MET A 46 -3.26 1.13 -4.18
C MET A 46 -4.23 1.43 -3.04
N PHE A 47 -5.50 1.61 -3.35
CA PHE A 47 -6.52 1.94 -2.37
C PHE A 47 -7.84 1.25 -2.69
N ILE A 48 -8.47 0.64 -1.68
CA ILE A 48 -9.74 -0.07 -1.84
C ILE A 48 -10.78 0.46 -0.85
N PHE A 49 -11.99 0.71 -1.38
CA PHE A 49 -13.20 0.88 -0.58
C PHE A 49 -14.06 -0.37 -0.77
N CYS A 50 -14.43 -1.03 0.30
CA CYS A 50 -15.23 -2.25 0.24
C CYS A 50 -16.28 -2.33 1.34
N ARG A 51 -17.12 -3.34 1.28
CA ARG A 51 -18.02 -3.67 2.38
C ARG A 51 -17.22 -4.20 3.57
N PRO A 52 -17.68 -3.99 4.83
CA PRO A 52 -16.98 -4.46 6.02
C PRO A 52 -16.63 -5.95 6.00
N GLU A 53 -17.54 -6.77 5.53
CA GLU A 53 -17.41 -8.22 5.45
C GLU A 53 -16.41 -8.73 4.43
N GLU A 54 -15.92 -7.86 3.55
CA GLU A 54 -14.97 -8.18 2.47
C GLU A 54 -13.54 -7.69 2.76
N SER A 55 -13.35 -6.90 3.83
CA SER A 55 -12.07 -6.21 4.05
C SER A 55 -10.89 -7.15 4.26
N GLU A 56 -11.06 -8.28 4.91
CA GLU A 56 -9.99 -9.28 5.07
C GLU A 56 -9.60 -9.88 3.71
N HIS A 57 -10.58 -10.22 2.88
CA HIS A 57 -10.32 -10.75 1.54
C HIS A 57 -9.52 -9.77 0.68
N TYR A 58 -9.89 -8.48 0.68
CA TYR A 58 -9.15 -7.47 -0.09
C TYR A 58 -7.80 -7.11 0.52
N HIS A 59 -7.61 -7.32 1.81
CA HIS A 59 -6.30 -7.17 2.43
C HIS A 59 -5.33 -8.25 1.93
N GLU A 60 -5.78 -9.51 1.90
CA GLU A 60 -5.00 -10.61 1.34
C GLU A 60 -4.76 -10.43 -0.18
N GLU A 61 -5.72 -9.90 -0.93
CA GLU A 61 -5.53 -9.57 -2.35
C GLU A 61 -4.42 -8.51 -2.55
N LEU A 62 -4.41 -7.46 -1.73
CA LEU A 62 -3.41 -6.40 -1.82
C LEU A 62 -2.00 -6.91 -1.52
N ILE A 63 -1.84 -7.72 -0.46
CA ILE A 63 -0.52 -8.26 -0.13
C ILE A 63 -0.04 -9.26 -1.19
N THR A 64 -0.93 -10.07 -1.75
CA THR A 64 -0.59 -10.97 -2.86
C THR A 64 -0.10 -10.17 -4.08
N MET A 65 -0.73 -9.05 -4.42
CA MET A 65 -0.25 -8.18 -5.50
C MET A 65 1.14 -7.60 -5.23
N GLU A 66 1.44 -7.20 -3.99
CA GLU A 66 2.77 -6.72 -3.61
C GLU A 66 3.81 -7.84 -3.74
N GLU A 67 3.51 -9.03 -3.25
CA GLU A 67 4.38 -10.20 -3.34
C GLU A 67 4.66 -10.60 -4.80
N ASP A 68 3.64 -10.59 -5.66
CA ASP A 68 3.78 -10.84 -7.10
C ASP A 68 4.68 -9.79 -7.77
N LEU A 69 4.49 -8.51 -7.45
CA LEU A 69 5.33 -7.43 -7.97
C LEU A 69 6.80 -7.62 -7.60
N PHE A 70 7.10 -7.85 -6.32
CA PHE A 70 8.48 -7.98 -5.85
C PHE A 70 9.13 -9.29 -6.26
N SER A 71 8.36 -10.39 -6.34
CA SER A 71 8.80 -11.66 -6.92
C SER A 71 9.17 -11.51 -8.38
N SER A 72 8.36 -10.78 -9.17
CA SER A 72 8.64 -10.54 -10.59
C SER A 72 9.94 -9.77 -10.82
N LEU A 73 10.33 -8.92 -9.86
CA LEU A 73 11.59 -8.21 -9.87
C LEU A 73 12.78 -9.05 -9.39
N GLY A 74 12.56 -10.29 -8.94
CA GLY A 74 13.61 -11.18 -8.45
C GLY A 74 14.22 -10.76 -7.10
N LEU A 75 13.49 -9.99 -6.30
CA LEU A 75 13.98 -9.52 -5.01
C LEU A 75 13.91 -10.62 -3.94
N HIS A 76 14.89 -10.64 -3.06
CA HIS A 76 14.86 -11.45 -1.84
C HIS A 76 14.13 -10.66 -0.75
N TYR A 77 12.89 -11.02 -0.45
CA TYR A 77 12.04 -10.31 0.50
C TYR A 77 11.37 -11.27 1.50
N LYS A 78 10.77 -10.70 2.51
CA LYS A 78 9.88 -11.36 3.46
C LYS A 78 8.66 -10.48 3.73
N THR A 79 7.53 -11.12 4.00
CA THR A 79 6.29 -10.47 4.41
C THR A 79 6.09 -10.70 5.91
N LEU A 80 5.77 -9.64 6.65
CA LEU A 80 5.56 -9.65 8.09
C LEU A 80 4.13 -9.25 8.41
N ASP A 81 3.41 -10.06 9.16
CA ASP A 81 2.16 -9.64 9.81
C ASP A 81 2.53 -8.87 11.08
N MET A 82 2.26 -7.58 11.10
CA MET A 82 2.81 -6.66 12.09
C MET A 82 2.11 -6.81 13.44
N ALA A 83 2.92 -6.80 14.51
CA ALA A 83 2.40 -6.79 15.87
C ALA A 83 1.54 -5.54 16.14
N SER A 84 0.54 -5.67 17.00
CA SER A 84 -0.40 -4.57 17.29
C SER A 84 0.27 -3.31 17.83
N GLU A 85 1.43 -3.45 18.49
CA GLU A 85 2.23 -2.35 19.05
C GLU A 85 2.91 -1.51 17.97
N ASP A 86 3.12 -2.09 16.77
CA ASP A 86 3.76 -1.43 15.63
C ASP A 86 2.76 -0.83 14.64
N LEU A 87 1.46 -0.94 14.94
CA LEU A 87 0.41 -0.39 14.08
C LEU A 87 0.27 1.11 14.29
N GLY A 88 0.22 1.85 13.18
CA GLY A 88 -0.24 3.23 13.21
C GLY A 88 -1.74 3.30 13.57
N ALA A 89 -2.17 4.41 14.16
CA ALA A 89 -3.55 4.61 14.65
C ALA A 89 -4.68 4.22 13.66
N PRO A 90 -4.55 4.38 12.33
CA PRO A 90 -5.60 3.97 11.38
C PRO A 90 -5.68 2.47 11.12
N ALA A 91 -4.60 1.72 11.33
CA ALA A 91 -4.51 0.33 10.92
C ALA A 91 -5.10 -0.62 11.97
N HIS A 92 -6.03 -1.46 11.55
CA HIS A 92 -6.53 -2.59 12.33
C HIS A 92 -5.60 -3.81 12.18
N ARG A 93 -5.09 -4.05 10.96
CA ARG A 93 -4.08 -5.05 10.64
C ARG A 93 -3.16 -4.49 9.55
N LYS A 94 -1.89 -4.83 9.60
CA LYS A 94 -0.90 -4.36 8.62
C LYS A 94 0.09 -5.46 8.31
N PHE A 95 0.42 -5.61 7.02
CA PHE A 95 1.59 -6.33 6.56
C PHE A 95 2.68 -5.34 6.16
N ASP A 96 3.94 -5.65 6.47
CA ASP A 96 5.09 -4.98 5.90
C ASP A 96 5.86 -5.94 5.00
N VAL A 97 6.29 -5.47 3.83
CA VAL A 97 7.20 -6.20 2.97
C VAL A 97 8.59 -5.59 3.10
N GLU A 98 9.54 -6.41 3.54
CA GLU A 98 10.93 -6.03 3.69
C GLU A 98 11.80 -6.79 2.69
N ALA A 99 12.60 -6.07 1.89
CA ALA A 99 13.57 -6.66 0.98
C ALA A 99 14.99 -6.60 1.58
N TRP A 100 15.82 -7.57 1.20
CA TRP A 100 17.23 -7.57 1.58
C TRP A 100 17.94 -6.39 0.93
N MET A 101 18.67 -5.62 1.74
CA MET A 101 19.47 -4.46 1.35
C MET A 101 20.94 -4.78 1.57
N PRO A 102 21.70 -5.19 0.54
CA PRO A 102 23.10 -5.59 0.68
C PRO A 102 23.99 -4.54 1.32
N GLY A 103 23.81 -3.27 0.97
CA GLY A 103 24.59 -2.16 1.54
C GLY A 103 24.28 -1.86 3.00
N LEU A 104 23.15 -2.32 3.51
CA LEU A 104 22.77 -2.21 4.92
C LEU A 104 22.95 -3.52 5.70
N GLU A 105 23.23 -4.62 5.00
CA GLU A 105 23.34 -5.98 5.55
C GLU A 105 22.11 -6.40 6.38
N ARG A 106 20.93 -5.94 5.97
CA ARG A 106 19.65 -6.23 6.64
C ARG A 106 18.47 -6.12 5.71
N PHE A 107 17.34 -6.65 6.15
CA PHE A 107 16.05 -6.37 5.52
C PHE A 107 15.60 -4.94 5.82
N GLY A 108 15.02 -4.29 4.82
CA GLY A 108 14.46 -2.95 4.92
C GLY A 108 13.07 -2.90 4.29
N GLU A 109 12.15 -2.20 4.97
CA GLU A 109 10.77 -2.03 4.50
C GLU A 109 10.75 -1.31 3.14
N ILE A 110 10.16 -1.96 2.15
CA ILE A 110 9.94 -1.42 0.80
C ILE A 110 8.47 -1.13 0.51
N SER A 111 7.57 -1.83 1.21
CA SER A 111 6.13 -1.70 1.04
C SER A 111 5.38 -2.05 2.31
N SER A 112 4.09 -1.68 2.35
CA SER A 112 3.17 -2.08 3.42
C SER A 112 1.72 -2.07 2.93
N ALA A 113 0.92 -3.01 3.42
CA ALA A 113 -0.51 -3.10 3.19
C ALA A 113 -1.29 -3.01 4.50
N SER A 114 -2.27 -2.10 4.59
CA SER A 114 -3.05 -1.85 5.80
C SER A 114 -4.55 -2.01 5.56
N ASN A 115 -5.21 -2.76 6.45
CA ASN A 115 -6.66 -2.74 6.61
C ASN A 115 -7.01 -1.71 7.69
N CYS A 116 -7.64 -0.62 7.30
CA CYS A 116 -8.02 0.47 8.21
C CYS A 116 -9.46 0.36 8.72
N THR A 117 -10.16 -0.72 8.36
CA THR A 117 -11.59 -0.88 8.66
C THR A 117 -12.39 0.40 8.37
N ASP A 118 -13.20 0.89 9.29
CA ASP A 118 -14.00 2.11 9.09
C ASP A 118 -13.34 3.39 9.67
N TYR A 119 -12.09 3.32 10.12
CA TYR A 119 -11.41 4.46 10.74
C TYR A 119 -11.39 5.71 9.85
N GLN A 120 -10.95 5.54 8.59
CA GLN A 120 -10.85 6.66 7.66
C GLN A 120 -12.23 7.06 7.13
N SER A 121 -13.11 6.10 6.87
CA SER A 121 -14.45 6.38 6.34
C SER A 121 -15.34 7.11 7.35
N ARG A 122 -15.18 6.89 8.66
CA ARG A 122 -15.84 7.69 9.69
C ARG A 122 -15.39 9.16 9.65
N ARG A 123 -14.09 9.39 9.55
CA ARG A 123 -13.53 10.75 9.49
C ARG A 123 -13.91 11.50 8.22
N LEU A 124 -14.05 10.77 7.10
CA LEU A 124 -14.34 11.34 5.78
C LEU A 124 -15.85 11.32 5.43
N GLY A 125 -16.69 10.74 6.29
CA GLY A 125 -18.13 10.62 6.05
C GLY A 125 -18.48 9.71 4.87
N ILE A 126 -17.66 8.67 4.56
CA ILE A 126 -17.86 7.80 3.39
C ILE A 126 -18.67 6.58 3.80
N ARG A 127 -19.88 6.46 3.27
CA ARG A 127 -20.82 5.39 3.56
C ARG A 127 -21.33 4.75 2.27
N TYR A 128 -21.91 3.58 2.41
CA TYR A 128 -22.68 2.95 1.33
C TYR A 128 -24.09 2.61 1.83
N ARG A 129 -25.02 2.45 0.91
CA ARG A 129 -26.37 2.02 1.23
C ARG A 129 -26.55 0.57 0.80
N PRO A 130 -26.81 -0.36 1.76
CA PRO A 130 -27.13 -1.74 1.44
C PRO A 130 -28.38 -1.85 0.58
N SER A 131 -28.38 -2.73 -0.41
CA SER A 131 -29.47 -2.93 -1.37
C SER A 131 -30.60 -3.82 -0.85
N GLY A 132 -30.43 -4.45 0.32
CA GLY A 132 -31.40 -5.35 0.93
C GLY A 132 -32.49 -4.64 1.75
N PRO A 133 -33.58 -5.35 2.10
CA PRO A 133 -34.54 -4.84 3.06
C PRO A 133 -33.84 -4.53 4.39
N PRO A 134 -34.30 -3.52 5.15
CA PRO A 134 -33.68 -3.20 6.44
C PRO A 134 -33.71 -4.43 7.34
N THR A 135 -32.54 -4.83 7.84
CA THR A 135 -32.44 -5.87 8.88
C THR A 135 -33.20 -5.34 10.08
N THR A 136 -34.34 -5.93 10.37
CA THR A 136 -35.20 -5.58 11.49
C THR A 136 -34.51 -5.86 12.80
N SER A 137 -33.90 -4.85 13.40
CA SER A 137 -33.85 -4.78 14.85
C SER A 137 -35.29 -4.58 15.33
N ALA A 138 -35.76 -5.51 16.16
CA ALA A 138 -37.16 -5.67 16.55
C ALA A 138 -37.68 -4.51 17.42
N ASN A 139 -37.81 -3.30 16.91
CA ASN A 139 -38.62 -2.22 17.56
C ASN A 139 -38.68 -0.92 16.76
N THR A 140 -39.00 -0.95 15.45
CA THR A 140 -39.33 0.30 14.76
C THR A 140 -40.58 0.14 13.91
N LYS A 141 -41.58 1.02 14.19
CA LYS A 141 -42.87 1.10 13.50
C LYS A 141 -42.63 1.19 11.97
N LYS A 142 -43.42 0.40 11.21
CA LYS A 142 -43.45 0.40 9.74
C LYS A 142 -43.50 1.83 9.17
N ALA A 143 -42.39 2.32 8.63
CA ALA A 143 -42.37 3.51 7.80
C ALA A 143 -42.40 3.10 6.32
N LYS A 144 -43.31 3.66 5.55
CA LYS A 144 -43.44 3.49 4.11
C LYS A 144 -42.15 4.01 3.43
N GLY A 145 -41.47 3.14 2.65
CA GLY A 145 -40.33 3.55 1.82
C GLY A 145 -38.93 3.40 2.46
N ASN A 146 -38.74 2.50 3.40
CA ASN A 146 -37.48 2.36 4.13
C ASN A 146 -36.35 1.77 3.28
N LEU A 147 -35.50 2.67 2.77
CA LEU A 147 -34.14 2.33 2.38
C LEU A 147 -33.35 1.90 3.63
N ALA A 148 -32.50 0.90 3.48
CA ALA A 148 -31.60 0.48 4.55
C ALA A 148 -30.72 1.66 5.03
N PRO A 149 -30.42 1.79 6.34
CA PRO A 149 -29.55 2.84 6.84
C PRO A 149 -28.15 2.73 6.23
N PRO A 150 -27.50 3.86 5.90
CA PRO A 150 -26.14 3.84 5.38
C PRO A 150 -25.15 3.26 6.40
N ARG A 151 -24.21 2.44 5.93
CA ARG A 151 -23.10 1.86 6.70
C ARG A 151 -21.79 2.48 6.24
N PHE A 152 -20.79 2.58 7.12
CA PHE A 152 -19.45 2.99 6.73
C PHE A 152 -18.82 1.91 5.87
N VAL A 153 -18.09 2.31 4.82
CA VAL A 153 -17.22 1.41 4.06
C VAL A 153 -15.97 1.09 4.88
N HIS A 154 -15.34 -0.04 4.61
CA HIS A 154 -13.97 -0.28 5.03
C HIS A 154 -13.00 0.27 3.98
N THR A 155 -11.84 0.73 4.42
CA THR A 155 -10.77 1.26 3.58
C THR A 155 -9.50 0.45 3.78
N LEU A 156 -8.82 0.17 2.67
CA LEU A 156 -7.54 -0.52 2.66
C LEU A 156 -6.59 0.25 1.77
N ASN A 157 -5.32 0.25 2.12
CA ASN A 157 -4.28 0.85 1.30
C ASN A 157 -3.03 -0.01 1.30
N ALA A 158 -2.32 0.00 0.17
CA ALA A 158 -1.10 -0.75 -0.01
C ALA A 158 -0.13 0.00 -0.93
N THR A 159 1.14 -0.02 -0.59
CA THR A 159 2.16 0.69 -1.36
C THR A 159 2.63 -0.16 -2.54
N ALA A 160 2.22 0.20 -3.75
CA ALA A 160 2.73 -0.46 -4.96
C ALA A 160 4.22 -0.12 -5.19
N CYS A 161 4.64 1.12 -4.93
CA CYS A 161 6.04 1.53 -5.06
C CYS A 161 6.34 2.80 -4.25
N ALA A 162 7.22 2.70 -3.26
CA ALA A 162 7.91 3.84 -2.65
C ALA A 162 9.20 4.09 -3.45
N VAL A 163 9.17 5.04 -4.39
CA VAL A 163 10.20 5.20 -5.43
C VAL A 163 11.63 5.26 -4.88
N PRO A 164 11.97 6.07 -3.84
CA PRO A 164 13.36 6.12 -3.36
C PRO A 164 13.84 4.79 -2.79
N ARG A 165 13.00 4.08 -2.03
CA ARG A 165 13.38 2.78 -1.46
C ARG A 165 13.55 1.72 -2.53
N MET A 166 12.68 1.73 -3.55
CA MET A 166 12.79 0.81 -4.67
C MET A 166 14.05 1.09 -5.51
N ILE A 167 14.44 2.36 -5.69
CA ILE A 167 15.71 2.72 -6.36
C ILE A 167 16.88 2.10 -5.59
N ILE A 168 16.96 2.29 -4.28
CA ILE A 168 18.03 1.70 -3.46
C ILE A 168 18.04 0.19 -3.60
N CYS A 169 16.88 -0.44 -3.40
CA CYS A 169 16.75 -1.88 -3.44
C CYS A 169 17.21 -2.48 -4.78
N LEU A 170 16.80 -1.88 -5.90
CA LEU A 170 17.22 -2.33 -7.22
C LEU A 170 18.71 -2.08 -7.49
N LEU A 171 19.22 -0.90 -7.18
CA LEU A 171 20.63 -0.59 -7.39
C LEU A 171 21.53 -1.51 -6.56
N GLU A 172 21.22 -1.72 -5.28
CA GLU A 172 22.05 -2.57 -4.40
C GLU A 172 22.00 -4.05 -4.77
N ASN A 173 20.83 -4.56 -5.17
CA ASN A 173 20.69 -5.98 -5.50
C ASN A 173 21.18 -6.34 -6.91
N TYR A 174 21.24 -5.38 -7.83
CA TYR A 174 21.55 -5.62 -9.25
C TYR A 174 22.87 -4.99 -9.72
N GLN A 175 23.64 -4.32 -8.82
CA GLN A 175 24.96 -3.83 -9.14
C GLN A 175 25.94 -4.99 -9.43
N GLN A 176 26.88 -4.73 -10.33
CA GLN A 176 27.93 -5.66 -10.76
C GLN A 176 29.29 -5.15 -10.32
N GLU A 177 30.31 -6.03 -10.36
CA GLU A 177 31.69 -5.69 -9.98
C GLU A 177 32.28 -4.53 -10.78
N ASP A 178 31.88 -4.37 -12.03
CA ASP A 178 32.33 -3.27 -12.92
C ASP A 178 31.61 -1.94 -12.67
N GLY A 179 30.72 -1.89 -11.66
CA GLY A 179 29.90 -0.72 -11.33
C GLY A 179 28.67 -0.52 -12.21
N SER A 180 28.41 -1.44 -13.13
CA SER A 180 27.15 -1.44 -13.88
C SER A 180 26.00 -1.98 -13.02
N VAL A 181 24.76 -1.74 -13.47
CA VAL A 181 23.55 -2.24 -12.81
C VAL A 181 22.67 -2.94 -13.84
N VAL A 182 22.39 -4.22 -13.63
CA VAL A 182 21.47 -4.98 -14.47
C VAL A 182 20.03 -4.50 -14.21
N ILE A 183 19.27 -4.26 -15.27
CA ILE A 183 17.86 -3.89 -15.17
C ILE A 183 17.02 -5.17 -15.16
N PRO A 184 16.19 -5.40 -14.10
CA PRO A 184 15.24 -6.51 -14.07
C PRO A 184 14.38 -6.57 -15.32
N GLU A 185 14.16 -7.76 -15.85
CA GLU A 185 13.47 -7.95 -17.13
C GLU A 185 12.11 -7.23 -17.21
N PRO A 186 11.24 -7.28 -16.18
CA PRO A 186 9.95 -6.62 -16.23
C PRO A 186 10.02 -5.09 -16.37
N LEU A 187 11.15 -4.47 -16.00
CA LEU A 187 11.33 -3.01 -16.09
C LEU A 187 11.88 -2.56 -17.45
N ARG A 188 12.51 -3.44 -18.22
CA ARG A 188 13.18 -3.08 -19.49
C ARG A 188 12.26 -2.39 -20.50
N PRO A 189 11.00 -2.81 -20.70
CA PRO A 189 10.09 -2.12 -21.61
C PRO A 189 9.84 -0.64 -21.26
N PHE A 190 9.91 -0.32 -19.96
CA PHE A 190 9.63 1.03 -19.44
C PHE A 190 10.85 1.96 -19.43
N VAL A 191 12.04 1.42 -19.71
CA VAL A 191 13.30 2.18 -19.77
C VAL A 191 13.92 2.13 -21.19
N GLY A 192 13.08 2.04 -22.21
CA GLY A 192 13.51 2.04 -23.60
C GLY A 192 14.24 0.76 -24.04
N GLY A 193 14.00 -0.36 -23.38
CA GLY A 193 14.63 -1.64 -23.70
C GLY A 193 16.05 -1.80 -23.17
N LEU A 194 16.53 -0.90 -22.33
CA LEU A 194 17.86 -1.03 -21.71
C LEU A 194 17.93 -2.27 -20.82
N ASN A 195 19.00 -3.03 -20.97
CA ASN A 195 19.27 -4.22 -20.15
C ASN A 195 20.20 -3.91 -18.97
N ILE A 196 21.03 -2.87 -19.11
CA ILE A 196 22.07 -2.53 -18.14
C ILE A 196 22.27 -1.00 -18.12
N ILE A 197 22.55 -0.47 -16.96
CA ILE A 197 23.00 0.90 -16.73
C ILE A 197 24.53 0.82 -16.57
N SER A 198 25.29 1.38 -17.51
CA SER A 198 26.75 1.40 -17.44
C SER A 198 27.25 2.59 -16.61
N PRO A 199 28.37 2.44 -15.89
CA PRO A 199 29.03 3.57 -15.26
C PRO A 199 29.45 4.60 -16.32
N LYS A 200 29.47 5.89 -15.95
CA LYS A 200 30.03 6.91 -16.85
C LYS A 200 31.51 6.61 -17.06
N SER A 201 31.93 6.49 -18.31
CA SER A 201 33.35 6.58 -18.65
C SER A 201 33.88 7.93 -18.17
N GLY A 202 34.87 7.88 -17.28
CA GLY A 202 35.57 9.05 -16.76
C GLY A 202 36.33 9.81 -17.86
#